data_77d0bc72a8e11de68aa47134c49651a1
#
_entry.id   77d0bc72a8e11de68aa47134c49651a1
#
_cell.length_a   1.000
_cell.length_b   1.000
_cell.length_c   1.000
_cell.angle_alpha   90.00
_cell.angle_beta   90.00
_cell.angle_gamma   90.00
#
_symmetry.space_group_name_H-M   'P 1'
#
loop_
_entity.id
_entity.type
_entity.pdbx_description
1 polymer ?
#
loop_
_entity_poly.entity_id
_entity_poly.type
_entity_poly.pdbx_seq_one_letter_code
_entity_poly.pdbx_strand_id
1 'polypeptide(L)'
;MSSLRSRLANLDHNLKVLLIEAGENNLNNPWVFRPGIFPRNMKLDSKTASFYESRPSKWLSGRSAVVPAAHILGGGSSINFMVVTTSVNPPLRAQ
;
A
#
# COMPACT_ATOMS: atom_id res chain seq x y z
N MET A 1 9.90 0.04 0.75
CA MET A 1 10.95 -1.01 0.67
C MET A 1 12.14 -0.62 -0.22
N SER A 2 11.92 0.05 -1.36
CA SER A 2 13.03 0.53 -2.21
C SER A 2 13.99 1.49 -1.50
N SER A 3 13.51 2.32 -0.59
CA SER A 3 14.33 3.26 0.19
C SER A 3 15.32 2.57 1.12
N LEU A 4 14.95 1.46 1.76
CA LEU A 4 15.85 0.70 2.63
C LEU A 4 17.00 0.08 1.81
N ARG A 5 16.68 -0.50 0.65
CA ARG A 5 17.69 -1.06 -0.25
C ARG A 5 18.70 0.01 -0.70
N SER A 6 18.20 1.17 -1.12
CA SER A 6 19.06 2.27 -1.56
C SER A 6 19.96 2.77 -0.43
N ARG A 7 19.43 2.87 0.79
CA ARG A 7 20.22 3.27 1.97
C ARG A 7 21.31 2.26 2.29
N LEU A 8 20.99 0.96 2.27
CA LEU A 8 21.97 -0.10 2.51
C LEU A 8 23.06 -0.11 1.45
N ALA A 9 22.72 0.01 0.17
CA ALA A 9 23.69 0.07 -0.91
C ALA A 9 24.58 1.32 -0.87
N ASN A 10 24.07 2.42 -0.32
CA ASN A 10 24.86 3.65 -0.15
C ASN A 10 25.79 3.59 1.07
N LEU A 11 25.48 2.79 2.09
CA LEU A 11 26.32 2.63 3.27
C LEU A 11 27.54 1.77 2.99
N ASP A 12 27.40 0.77 2.14
CA ASP A 12 28.51 -0.11 1.76
C ASP A 12 28.36 -0.52 0.28
N HIS A 13 29.27 -0.03 -0.54
CA HIS A 13 29.31 -0.31 -1.97
C HIS A 13 29.66 -1.77 -2.33
N ASN A 14 30.21 -2.52 -1.38
CA ASN A 14 30.52 -3.93 -1.55
C ASN A 14 29.32 -4.84 -1.23
N LEU A 15 28.25 -4.28 -0.64
CA LEU A 15 27.07 -5.02 -0.25
C LEU A 15 26.25 -5.44 -1.49
N LYS A 16 26.07 -6.72 -1.66
CA LYS A 16 25.16 -7.28 -2.69
C LYS A 16 23.77 -7.43 -2.09
N VAL A 17 22.81 -6.64 -2.58
CA VAL A 17 21.42 -6.65 -2.08
C VAL A 17 20.53 -7.33 -3.12
N LEU A 18 19.90 -8.43 -2.74
CA LEU A 18 18.87 -9.11 -3.52
C LEU A 18 17.48 -8.62 -3.04
N LEU A 19 16.69 -8.09 -3.94
CA LEU A 19 15.29 -7.74 -3.71
C LEU A 19 14.41 -8.79 -4.39
N ILE A 20 13.59 -9.48 -3.60
CA ILE A 20 12.60 -10.44 -4.08
C ILE A 20 11.22 -9.80 -3.92
N GLU A 21 10.45 -9.74 -5.01
CA GLU A 21 9.10 -9.20 -5.05
C GLU A 21 8.21 -10.17 -5.82
N ALA A 22 7.05 -10.52 -5.24
CA ALA A 22 6.09 -11.43 -5.89
C ALA A 22 5.12 -10.71 -6.83
N GLY A 23 4.95 -9.39 -6.61
CA GLY A 23 4.06 -8.55 -7.39
C GLY A 23 4.68 -8.03 -8.69
N GLU A 24 3.87 -7.32 -9.46
CA GLU A 24 4.32 -6.74 -10.72
C GLU A 24 5.38 -5.64 -10.51
N ASN A 25 6.20 -5.46 -11.55
CA ASN A 25 7.09 -4.32 -11.60
C ASN A 25 6.28 -3.04 -11.89
N ASN A 26 6.48 -2.01 -11.06
CA ASN A 26 5.79 -0.74 -11.20
C ASN A 26 6.42 0.21 -12.23
N LEU A 27 7.56 -0.13 -12.81
CA LEU A 27 8.22 0.68 -13.83
C LEU A 27 7.32 0.81 -15.07
N ASN A 28 7.02 2.05 -15.45
CA ASN A 28 6.15 2.41 -16.57
C ASN A 28 4.67 1.96 -16.41
N ASN A 29 4.23 1.62 -15.20
CA ASN A 29 2.83 1.32 -14.96
C ASN A 29 2.02 2.62 -14.79
N PRO A 30 1.13 2.98 -15.75
CA PRO A 30 0.40 4.25 -15.71
C PRO A 30 -0.54 4.35 -14.51
N TRP A 31 -0.98 3.21 -13.95
CA TRP A 31 -1.85 3.15 -12.78
C TRP A 31 -1.15 3.57 -11.48
N VAL A 32 0.20 3.56 -11.50
CA VAL A 32 1.04 3.96 -10.38
C VAL A 32 1.45 5.43 -10.49
N PHE A 33 1.78 5.88 -11.72
CA PHE A 33 2.35 7.22 -11.93
C PHE A 33 1.31 8.34 -12.09
N ARG A 34 0.06 8.01 -12.38
CA ARG A 34 -0.97 9.03 -12.63
C ARG A 34 -1.89 9.19 -11.42
N PRO A 35 -1.79 10.31 -10.68
CA PRO A 35 -2.77 10.64 -9.65
C PRO A 35 -4.20 10.68 -10.23
N GLY A 36 -5.18 10.28 -9.45
CA GLY A 36 -6.58 10.25 -9.86
C GLY A 36 -7.06 8.95 -10.51
N ILE A 37 -6.17 8.10 -11.00
CA ILE A 37 -6.57 6.78 -11.52
C ILE A 37 -6.30 5.64 -10.52
N PHE A 38 -5.81 5.94 -9.31
CA PHE A 38 -5.58 4.98 -8.24
C PHE A 38 -6.78 4.09 -7.88
N PRO A 39 -8.05 4.57 -7.94
CA PRO A 39 -9.20 3.71 -7.66
C PRO A 39 -9.24 2.45 -8.54
N ARG A 40 -8.58 2.50 -9.68
CA ARG A 40 -8.48 1.34 -10.58
C ARG A 40 -7.66 0.20 -9.99
N ASN A 41 -6.69 0.52 -9.11
CA ASN A 41 -5.91 -0.49 -8.39
C ASN A 41 -6.76 -1.26 -7.37
N MET A 42 -7.93 -0.74 -6.98
CA MET A 42 -8.87 -1.38 -6.05
C MET A 42 -9.92 -2.24 -6.74
N LYS A 43 -9.88 -2.40 -8.05
CA LYS A 43 -10.75 -3.37 -8.74
C LYS A 43 -10.28 -4.79 -8.45
N LEU A 44 -11.23 -5.71 -8.32
CA LEU A 44 -10.96 -7.12 -8.02
C LEU A 44 -10.13 -7.83 -9.10
N ASP A 45 -10.13 -7.30 -10.33
CA ASP A 45 -9.33 -7.76 -11.46
C ASP A 45 -7.95 -7.07 -11.56
N SER A 46 -7.61 -6.23 -10.57
CA SER A 46 -6.32 -5.54 -10.55
C SER A 46 -5.18 -6.52 -10.32
N LYS A 47 -4.12 -6.35 -11.10
CA LYS A 47 -2.87 -7.10 -10.91
C LYS A 47 -1.95 -6.47 -9.85
N THR A 48 -2.26 -5.25 -9.43
CA THR A 48 -1.45 -4.46 -8.49
C THR A 48 -1.86 -4.63 -7.03
N ALA A 49 -3.00 -5.30 -6.79
CA ALA A 49 -3.52 -5.57 -5.45
C ALA A 49 -4.09 -6.99 -5.36
N SER A 50 -3.91 -7.62 -4.22
CA SER A 50 -4.57 -8.86 -3.82
C SER A 50 -5.65 -8.53 -2.79
N PHE A 51 -6.75 -9.27 -2.84
CA PHE A 51 -7.90 -9.05 -1.97
C PHE A 51 -8.09 -10.25 -1.06
N TYR A 52 -8.15 -10.00 0.22
CA TYR A 52 -8.32 -11.02 1.24
C TYR A 52 -9.64 -10.80 1.96
N GLU A 53 -10.42 -11.86 2.10
CA GLU A 53 -11.66 -11.82 2.87
C GLU A 53 -11.39 -12.23 4.31
N SER A 54 -11.84 -11.41 5.26
CA SER A 54 -11.75 -11.71 6.67
C SER A 54 -12.78 -12.76 7.10
N ARG A 55 -12.58 -13.37 8.26
CA ARG A 55 -13.67 -14.12 8.89
C ARG A 55 -14.83 -13.17 9.25
N PRO A 56 -16.08 -13.64 9.20
CA PRO A 56 -17.22 -12.86 9.67
C PRO A 56 -17.02 -12.39 11.12
N SER A 57 -17.37 -11.15 11.39
CA SER A 57 -17.22 -10.55 12.71
C SER A 57 -18.54 -10.03 13.24
N LYS A 58 -18.83 -10.29 14.52
CA LYS A 58 -19.99 -9.74 15.22
C LYS A 58 -20.03 -8.21 15.21
N TRP A 59 -18.86 -7.58 15.19
CA TRP A 59 -18.73 -6.11 15.13
C TRP A 59 -19.07 -5.52 13.76
N LEU A 60 -19.14 -6.36 12.74
CA LEU A 60 -19.56 -6.02 11.39
C LEU A 60 -20.95 -6.61 11.07
N SER A 61 -21.77 -6.84 12.09
CA SER A 61 -23.11 -7.46 11.94
C SER A 61 -23.07 -8.81 11.22
N GLY A 62 -22.07 -9.63 11.53
CA GLY A 62 -21.87 -10.95 10.92
C GLY A 62 -21.25 -10.94 9.52
N ARG A 63 -20.85 -9.78 9.00
CA ARG A 63 -20.24 -9.66 7.67
C ARG A 63 -18.73 -9.90 7.70
N SER A 64 -18.20 -10.35 6.58
CA SER A 64 -16.75 -10.32 6.29
C SER A 64 -16.33 -8.97 5.73
N ALA A 65 -15.10 -8.57 6.01
CA ALA A 65 -14.47 -7.42 5.37
C ALA A 65 -13.54 -7.89 4.26
N VAL A 66 -13.53 -7.21 3.13
CA VAL A 66 -12.54 -7.41 2.08
C VAL A 66 -11.38 -6.44 2.31
N VAL A 67 -10.19 -6.99 2.52
CA VAL A 67 -8.98 -6.23 2.81
C VAL A 67 -8.06 -6.24 1.59
N PRO A 68 -7.87 -5.12 0.92
CA PRO A 68 -6.92 -5.03 -0.18
C PRO A 68 -5.48 -4.96 0.37
N ALA A 69 -4.58 -5.69 -0.25
CA ALA A 69 -3.15 -5.62 0.01
C ALA A 69 -2.40 -5.38 -1.29
N ALA A 70 -1.42 -4.50 -1.27
CA ALA A 70 -0.62 -4.22 -2.45
C ALA A 70 0.20 -5.44 -2.87
N HIS A 71 0.17 -5.74 -4.18
CA HIS A 71 0.90 -6.83 -4.81
C HIS A 71 1.72 -6.28 -5.98
N ILE A 72 2.70 -5.45 -5.66
CA ILE A 72 3.48 -4.68 -6.62
C ILE A 72 4.80 -4.23 -5.99
N LEU A 73 5.83 -4.04 -6.79
CA LEU A 73 7.10 -3.49 -6.35
C LEU A 73 6.91 -2.14 -5.64
N GLY A 74 7.44 -2.03 -4.42
CA GLY A 74 7.25 -0.86 -3.56
C GLY A 74 6.04 -0.94 -2.63
N GLY A 75 5.17 -1.95 -2.80
CA GLY A 75 4.04 -2.22 -1.92
C GLY A 75 2.99 -1.12 -1.90
N GLY A 76 2.35 -0.91 -0.75
CA GLY A 76 1.25 0.07 -0.58
C GLY A 76 1.61 1.51 -0.92
N SER A 77 2.89 1.88 -0.84
CA SER A 77 3.34 3.22 -1.26
C SER A 77 3.24 3.44 -2.77
N SER A 78 3.29 2.38 -3.57
CA SER A 78 3.15 2.46 -5.04
C SER A 78 1.71 2.63 -5.50
N ILE A 79 0.73 2.21 -4.69
CA ILE A 79 -0.71 2.32 -4.99
C ILE A 79 -1.45 3.19 -3.97
N ASN A 80 -0.74 4.09 -3.31
CA ASN A 80 -1.27 4.99 -2.31
C ASN A 80 -2.29 5.95 -2.92
N PHE A 81 -3.43 6.13 -2.23
CA PHE A 81 -4.48 7.09 -2.60
C PHE A 81 -4.11 8.55 -2.35
N MET A 82 -2.96 8.82 -1.74
CA MET A 82 -2.50 10.15 -1.34
C MET A 82 -3.49 10.90 -0.43
N VAL A 83 -4.28 10.16 0.33
CA VAL A 83 -5.19 10.74 1.33
C VAL A 83 -4.41 11.08 2.57
N VAL A 84 -4.44 12.35 2.95
CA VAL A 84 -3.89 12.84 4.21
C VAL A 84 -5.04 13.06 5.18
N THR A 85 -5.03 12.32 6.28
CA THR A 85 -5.97 12.54 7.38
C THR A 85 -5.25 13.29 8.48
N THR A 86 -5.74 14.47 8.84
CA THR A 86 -5.31 15.19 10.04
C THR A 86 -6.29 14.89 11.16
N SER A 87 -5.80 14.40 12.29
CA SER A 87 -6.63 14.35 13.50
C SER A 87 -6.83 15.79 13.99
N VAL A 88 -8.01 16.32 13.81
CA VAL A 88 -8.42 17.52 14.53
C VAL A 88 -8.74 17.06 15.95
N ASN A 89 -7.80 17.21 16.88
CA ASN A 89 -8.13 17.10 18.28
C ASN A 89 -9.07 18.26 18.61
N PRO A 90 -10.35 18.04 18.93
CA PRO A 90 -11.17 19.11 19.49
C PRO A 90 -10.47 19.59 20.76
N PRO A 91 -10.41 20.90 21.03
CA PRO A 91 -9.83 21.39 22.26
C PRO A 91 -10.52 20.69 23.42
N LEU A 92 -9.74 20.06 24.30
CA LEU A 92 -10.24 19.48 25.54
C LEU A 92 -11.04 20.59 26.24
N ARG A 93 -12.35 20.48 26.26
CA ARG A 93 -13.18 21.36 27.08
C ARG A 93 -12.75 21.08 28.51
N ALA A 94 -12.11 22.08 29.11
CA ALA A 94 -11.90 22.09 30.54
C ALA A 94 -13.28 21.94 31.21
N GLN A 95 -13.51 20.86 31.94
CA GLN A 95 -14.63 20.69 32.85
C GLN A 95 -14.29 21.40 34.16
#